data_3d3cceef2b667cf2e1912f8c8501c5b2
#
_entry.id   3d3cceef2b667cf2e1912f8c8501c5b2
#
_cell.length_a   1.000
_cell.length_b   1.000
_cell.length_c   1.000
_cell.angle_alpha   90.00
_cell.angle_beta   90.00
_cell.angle_gamma   90.00
#
_symmetry.space_group_name_H-M   'P 1'
#
loop_
_entity.id
_entity.type
_entity.pdbx_description
1 polymer ?
#
loop_
_entity_poly.entity_id
_entity_poly.type
_entity_poly.pdbx_seq_one_letter_code
_entity_poly.pdbx_strand_id
1 'polypeptide(L)'
;MVKSLAGTVLVAAAAASLMAAPAAASAESSGLTATTASAQLIRTKVYFGRCRDTCQIRVRIRNVSRTNIFDVRLNARLRINGRNVGTCYDHVGSIRAKRTKWASCTVRSRSLSNAYNRYLDGFADFNQYVNTTVNYRYYR
;
A
#
# COMPACT_ATOMS: atom_id res chain seq x y z
N MET A 1 5.12 58.74 -4.30
CA MET A 1 4.97 58.04 -3.81
C MET A 1 4.35 56.93 -4.07
N VAL A 2 4.43 56.24 -4.16
CA VAL A 2 3.95 55.33 -4.18
C VAL A 2 3.92 54.15 -4.26
N LYS A 3 3.88 53.55 -4.27
CA LYS A 3 3.90 52.56 -4.07
C LYS A 3 3.48 51.46 -4.32
N SER A 4 3.64 50.96 -4.65
CA SER A 4 3.45 49.98 -4.81
C SER A 4 3.14 48.96 -4.70
N LEU A 5 3.06 48.52 -4.62
CA LEU A 5 2.87 47.57 -4.45
C LEU A 5 2.57 46.50 -4.74
N ALA A 6 2.68 46.37 -5.11
CA ALA A 6 2.52 45.46 -5.34
C ALA A 6 2.37 44.36 -5.28
N GLY A 7 2.49 44.12 -5.22
CA GLY A 7 2.54 43.14 -5.10
C GLY A 7 2.13 42.06 -5.18
N THR A 8 2.10 42.14 -5.16
CA THR A 8 1.92 41.28 -5.12
C THR A 8 1.65 40.19 -5.32
N VAL A 9 1.63 40.31 -5.37
CA VAL A 9 1.45 39.40 -5.44
C VAL A 9 1.32 38.31 -5.58
N LEU A 10 1.35 38.49 -5.64
CA LEU A 10 1.36 37.62 -5.79
C LEU A 10 1.27 36.57 -5.65
N VAL A 11 1.42 36.68 -5.55
CA VAL A 11 1.44 35.72 -5.38
C VAL A 11 1.05 34.71 -5.45
N ALA A 12 0.91 34.96 -5.32
CA ALA A 12 0.63 34.06 -5.29
C ALA A 12 0.48 33.02 -5.52
N ALA A 13 0.61 33.28 -5.66
CA ALA A 13 0.55 32.40 -5.94
C ALA A 13 0.60 31.36 -5.89
N ALA A 14 0.89 31.53 -5.76
CA ALA A 14 1.04 30.62 -5.77
C ALA A 14 0.72 29.63 -5.65
N ALA A 15 0.65 29.89 -5.36
CA ALA A 15 0.50 29.01 -5.17
C ALA A 15 0.22 28.00 -5.36
N ALA A 16 0.25 28.17 -5.44
CA ALA A 16 0.08 27.34 -5.68
C ALA A 16 0.04 26.33 -5.72
N SER A 17 0.25 26.43 -5.66
CA SER A 17 0.34 25.62 -5.76
C SER A 17 0.17 24.62 -5.56
N LEU A 18 0.32 24.79 -5.27
CA LEU A 18 0.38 23.96 -5.10
C LEU A 18 -0.05 23.00 -5.13
N MET A 19 -0.19 23.11 -5.22
CA MET A 19 -0.49 22.42 -5.29
C MET A 19 -0.54 21.39 -5.23
N ALA A 20 -0.17 21.42 -5.20
CA ALA A 20 -0.10 20.63 -5.19
C ALA A 20 -0.28 19.71 -5.06
N ALA A 21 -0.09 19.63 -4.98
CA ALA A 21 -0.04 18.92 -4.89
C ALA A 21 -0.47 18.01 -4.81
N PRO A 22 -0.56 17.86 -4.62
CA PRO A 22 -0.84 17.05 -4.42
C PRO A 22 -0.87 16.06 -4.42
N ALA A 23 -0.50 16.15 -4.57
CA ALA A 23 -0.45 15.45 -4.61
C ALA A 23 -0.48 14.49 -4.42
N ALA A 24 -0.09 14.61 -4.34
CA ALA A 24 0.10 13.92 -4.12
C ALA A 24 -0.37 12.97 -3.91
N ALA A 25 -0.64 13.07 -3.66
CA ALA A 25 -1.14 12.40 -3.40
C ALA A 25 -1.12 11.32 -3.48
N SER A 26 -0.95 11.35 -3.77
CA SER A 26 -0.88 10.59 -4.05
C SER A 26 -0.70 9.50 -3.78
N ALA A 27 -0.25 9.65 -3.84
CA ALA A 27 0.19 8.84 -3.71
C ALA A 27 -0.09 7.79 -3.05
N GLU A 28 -0.41 7.94 -2.43
CA GLU A 28 -0.70 7.08 -1.79
C GLU A 28 -1.02 5.94 -2.23
N SER A 29 -0.99 5.96 -3.04
CA SER A 29 -1.20 4.89 -3.56
C SER A 29 -0.63 3.76 -3.07
N SER A 30 -0.33 3.76 -2.25
CA SER A 30 -0.15 2.80 -1.53
C SER A 30 -0.01 1.49 -2.05
N GLY A 31 0.97 0.97 -2.12
CA GLY A 31 1.17 -0.36 -2.43
C GLY A 31 1.21 -0.72 -3.85
N LEU A 32 1.09 0.22 -4.70
CA LEU A 32 1.21 -0.09 -6.06
C LEU A 32 2.52 0.34 -6.53
N THR A 33 3.12 -0.49 -7.27
CA THR A 33 4.29 -0.06 -7.87
C THR A 33 4.04 0.12 -9.28
N ALA A 34 3.11 0.72 -9.60
CA ALA A 34 2.97 1.04 -10.95
C ALA A 34 3.82 2.18 -11.21
N THR A 35 4.60 2.12 -12.05
CA THR A 35 5.50 3.11 -12.19
C THR A 35 5.00 4.27 -12.83
N THR A 36 4.15 4.37 -13.48
CA THR A 36 3.86 5.56 -14.18
C THR A 36 2.61 6.10 -13.67
N ALA A 37 2.42 7.28 -13.94
CA ALA A 37 1.27 7.97 -13.54
C ALA A 37 0.03 7.49 -14.23
N SER A 38 0.02 6.39 -14.80
CA SER A 38 -1.16 5.90 -15.45
C SER A 38 -2.22 5.57 -14.42
N ALA A 39 -3.42 5.53 -14.84
CA ALA A 39 -4.53 5.19 -13.99
C ALA A 39 -4.29 3.83 -13.33
N GLN A 40 -4.61 3.74 -12.10
CA GLN A 40 -4.51 2.48 -11.38
C GLN A 40 -5.51 1.49 -11.94
N LEU A 41 -5.01 0.39 -12.41
CA LEU A 41 -5.86 -0.66 -12.95
C LEU A 41 -6.47 -1.55 -11.88
N ILE A 42 -5.94 -1.50 -10.66
CA ILE A 42 -6.39 -2.36 -9.58
C ILE A 42 -6.74 -1.57 -8.34
N ARG A 43 -7.56 -2.16 -7.51
CA ARG A 43 -7.81 -1.71 -6.13
C ARG A 43 -7.57 -2.87 -5.21
N THR A 44 -6.94 -2.57 -4.08
CA THR A 44 -6.59 -3.58 -3.09
C THR A 44 -7.21 -3.24 -1.73
N LYS A 45 -7.54 -4.27 -0.99
CA LYS A 45 -7.96 -4.14 0.40
C LYS A 45 -7.34 -5.27 1.20
N VAL A 46 -6.74 -4.91 2.32
CA VAL A 46 -6.00 -5.84 3.17
C VAL A 46 -6.86 -6.29 4.33
N TYR A 47 -6.78 -7.57 4.64
CA TYR A 47 -7.42 -8.17 5.79
C TYR A 47 -6.40 -9.02 6.52
N PHE A 48 -6.45 -9.01 7.84
CA PHE A 48 -5.67 -9.91 8.64
C PHE A 48 -6.51 -11.14 8.98
N GLY A 49 -5.90 -12.31 8.84
CA GLY A 49 -6.43 -13.53 9.41
C GLY A 49 -5.91 -13.68 10.83
N ARG A 50 -5.57 -14.90 11.20
CA ARG A 50 -4.97 -15.13 12.51
C ARG A 50 -3.56 -14.53 12.53
N CYS A 51 -3.30 -13.65 13.48
CA CYS A 51 -2.01 -12.99 13.61
C CYS A 51 -1.54 -13.12 15.06
N ARG A 52 -0.59 -14.00 15.29
CA ARG A 52 0.01 -14.29 16.59
C ARG A 52 1.52 -14.47 16.39
N ASP A 53 2.02 -15.65 16.63
CA ASP A 53 3.39 -16.05 16.30
C ASP A 53 3.59 -16.28 14.79
N THR A 54 2.52 -16.48 14.07
CA THR A 54 2.46 -16.38 12.61
C THR A 54 1.31 -15.46 12.24
N CYS A 55 1.41 -14.80 11.10
CA CYS A 55 0.40 -13.83 10.72
C CYS A 55 -0.07 -14.06 9.29
N GLN A 56 -1.33 -14.40 9.13
CA GLN A 56 -1.93 -14.57 7.82
C GLN A 56 -2.42 -13.22 7.32
N ILE A 57 -1.99 -12.87 6.11
CA ILE A 57 -2.38 -11.65 5.43
C ILE A 57 -3.18 -12.05 4.20
N ARG A 58 -4.36 -11.47 4.05
CA ARG A 58 -5.23 -11.70 2.91
C ARG A 58 -5.48 -10.37 2.22
N VAL A 59 -5.34 -10.36 0.91
CA VAL A 59 -5.53 -9.15 0.11
C VAL A 59 -6.54 -9.42 -0.98
N ARG A 60 -7.57 -8.61 -1.00
CA ARG A 60 -8.55 -8.63 -2.07
C ARG A 60 -8.05 -7.72 -3.17
N ILE A 61 -7.85 -8.26 -4.35
CA ILE A 61 -7.34 -7.52 -5.51
C ILE A 61 -8.44 -7.47 -6.56
N ARG A 62 -8.93 -6.29 -6.84
CA ARG A 62 -9.94 -6.09 -7.86
C ARG A 62 -9.35 -5.37 -9.06
N ASN A 63 -9.46 -5.97 -10.22
CA ASN A 63 -9.14 -5.31 -11.46
C ASN A 63 -10.32 -4.41 -11.85
N VAL A 64 -10.14 -3.10 -11.73
CA VAL A 64 -11.22 -2.15 -12.05
C VAL A 64 -11.18 -1.68 -13.50
N SER A 65 -10.19 -2.13 -14.25
CA SER A 65 -10.01 -1.73 -15.64
C SER A 65 -10.84 -2.60 -16.59
N ARG A 66 -10.79 -2.23 -17.85
CA ARG A 66 -11.39 -3.02 -18.92
C ARG A 66 -10.39 -3.97 -19.58
N THR A 67 -9.18 -4.03 -19.05
CA THR A 67 -8.08 -4.82 -19.60
C THR A 67 -7.75 -5.94 -18.64
N ASN A 68 -7.44 -7.10 -19.16
CA ASN A 68 -6.96 -8.21 -18.34
C ASN A 68 -5.55 -7.87 -17.83
N ILE A 69 -5.27 -8.24 -16.60
CA ILE A 69 -3.93 -8.12 -16.03
C ILE A 69 -3.37 -9.51 -15.78
N PHE A 70 -2.05 -9.62 -15.87
CA PHE A 70 -1.33 -10.88 -15.85
C PHE A 70 -0.18 -10.83 -14.86
N ASP A 71 0.30 -11.99 -14.48
CA ASP A 71 1.46 -12.11 -13.60
C ASP A 71 1.32 -11.28 -12.33
N VAL A 72 0.14 -11.35 -11.73
CA VAL A 72 -0.18 -10.60 -10.54
C VAL A 72 0.52 -11.24 -9.34
N ARG A 73 1.33 -10.48 -8.65
CA ARG A 73 2.13 -10.93 -7.51
C ARG A 73 1.94 -9.99 -6.35
N LEU A 74 1.74 -10.57 -5.18
CA LEU A 74 1.64 -9.84 -3.93
C LEU A 74 2.96 -9.94 -3.15
N ASN A 75 3.39 -8.82 -2.63
CA ASN A 75 4.46 -8.74 -1.65
C ASN A 75 3.89 -8.01 -0.44
N ALA A 76 3.90 -8.64 0.71
CA ALA A 76 3.37 -8.06 1.93
C ALA A 76 4.46 -8.00 2.99
N ARG A 77 4.67 -6.82 3.55
CA ARG A 77 5.65 -6.59 4.62
C ARG A 77 4.90 -6.26 5.91
N LEU A 78 5.03 -7.13 6.89
CA LEU A 78 4.35 -6.98 8.17
C LEU A 78 5.19 -6.17 9.14
N ARG A 79 4.54 -5.27 9.84
CA ARG A 79 5.12 -4.53 10.95
C ARG A 79 4.30 -4.74 12.21
N ILE A 80 4.99 -4.89 13.31
CA ILE A 80 4.38 -4.92 14.64
C ILE A 80 4.98 -3.75 15.42
N ASN A 81 4.12 -2.89 15.95
CA ASN A 81 4.53 -1.69 16.67
C ASN A 81 5.53 -0.84 15.87
N GLY A 82 5.34 -0.77 14.56
CA GLY A 82 6.20 0.00 13.68
C GLY A 82 7.49 -0.68 13.24
N ARG A 83 7.81 -1.86 13.74
CA ARG A 83 9.01 -2.59 13.38
C ARG A 83 8.71 -3.68 12.36
N ASN A 84 9.54 -3.80 11.35
CA ASN A 84 9.41 -4.85 10.35
C ASN A 84 9.71 -6.21 10.99
N VAL A 85 8.76 -7.11 10.90
CA VAL A 85 8.90 -8.46 11.48
C VAL A 85 8.89 -9.56 10.43
N GLY A 86 8.73 -9.21 9.17
CA GLY A 86 8.81 -10.20 8.10
C GLY A 86 8.01 -9.83 6.87
N THR A 87 8.22 -10.61 5.84
CA THR A 87 7.53 -10.44 4.56
C THR A 87 6.98 -11.78 4.10
N CYS A 88 5.96 -11.73 3.27
CA CYS A 88 5.46 -12.90 2.58
C CYS A 88 5.02 -12.54 1.16
N TYR A 89 4.88 -13.54 0.33
CA TYR A 89 4.60 -13.38 -1.09
C TYR A 89 3.49 -14.33 -1.53
N ASP A 90 2.77 -13.92 -2.55
CA ASP A 90 1.81 -14.81 -3.22
C ASP A 90 1.77 -14.48 -4.70
N HIS A 91 1.62 -15.50 -5.52
CA HIS A 91 1.46 -15.37 -6.97
C HIS A 91 0.02 -15.70 -7.34
N VAL A 92 -0.71 -14.68 -7.77
CA VAL A 92 -2.15 -14.79 -8.02
C VAL A 92 -2.46 -15.21 -9.45
N GLY A 93 -1.56 -14.89 -10.37
CA GLY A 93 -1.75 -15.18 -11.78
C GLY A 93 -2.47 -14.05 -12.51
N SER A 94 -3.45 -14.37 -13.31
CA SER A 94 -4.16 -13.35 -14.08
C SER A 94 -5.49 -12.98 -13.43
N ILE A 95 -5.90 -11.74 -13.62
CA ILE A 95 -7.22 -11.27 -13.20
C ILE A 95 -7.88 -10.61 -14.40
N ARG A 96 -9.00 -11.15 -14.83
CA ARG A 96 -9.74 -10.60 -15.96
C ARG A 96 -10.31 -9.23 -15.62
N ALA A 97 -10.63 -8.49 -16.65
CA ALA A 97 -11.27 -7.17 -16.52
C ALA A 97 -12.49 -7.24 -15.60
N LYS A 98 -12.56 -6.28 -14.67
CA LYS A 98 -13.68 -6.14 -13.72
C LYS A 98 -13.81 -7.29 -12.72
N ARG A 99 -12.87 -8.22 -12.68
CA ARG A 99 -12.93 -9.35 -11.76
C ARG A 99 -12.06 -9.12 -10.54
N THR A 100 -12.32 -9.94 -9.53
CA THR A 100 -11.62 -9.88 -8.24
C THR A 100 -10.98 -11.23 -7.97
N LYS A 101 -9.78 -11.21 -7.41
CA LYS A 101 -9.14 -12.39 -6.86
C LYS A 101 -8.55 -12.08 -5.49
N TRP A 102 -8.37 -13.11 -4.72
CA TRP A 102 -7.76 -13.01 -3.40
C TRP A 102 -6.34 -13.54 -3.44
N ALA A 103 -5.45 -12.80 -2.81
CA ALA A 103 -4.10 -13.23 -2.52
C ALA A 103 -4.00 -13.49 -1.03
N SER A 104 -3.19 -14.45 -0.63
CA SER A 104 -3.00 -14.79 0.77
C SER A 104 -1.61 -15.31 0.99
N CYS A 105 -0.96 -14.81 2.03
CA CYS A 105 0.33 -15.34 2.44
C CYS A 105 0.47 -15.24 3.96
N THR A 106 1.41 -15.98 4.51
CA THR A 106 1.62 -16.04 5.95
C THR A 106 3.05 -15.63 6.28
N VAL A 107 3.18 -14.66 7.16
CA VAL A 107 4.50 -14.28 7.69
C VAL A 107 4.82 -15.22 8.85
N ARG A 108 6.01 -15.79 8.80
CA ARG A 108 6.57 -16.62 9.87
C ARG A 108 7.99 -16.14 10.10
N SER A 109 8.26 -15.69 11.30
CA SER A 109 9.61 -15.23 11.64
C SER A 109 9.82 -15.26 13.14
N ARG A 110 11.09 -15.34 13.53
CA ARG A 110 11.44 -15.26 14.94
C ARG A 110 11.09 -13.88 15.51
N SER A 111 11.24 -12.84 14.70
CA SER A 111 10.91 -11.48 15.14
C SER A 111 9.44 -11.34 15.47
N LEU A 112 8.56 -11.95 14.68
CA LEU A 112 7.13 -11.95 14.94
C LEU A 112 6.80 -12.74 16.21
N SER A 113 7.38 -13.92 16.37
CA SER A 113 7.18 -14.73 17.57
C SER A 113 7.63 -13.99 18.82
N ASN A 114 8.78 -13.33 18.76
CA ASN A 114 9.27 -12.54 19.89
C ASN A 114 8.34 -11.37 20.22
N ALA A 115 7.84 -10.69 19.20
CA ALA A 115 6.90 -9.60 19.40
C ALA A 115 5.61 -10.08 20.07
N TYR A 116 5.12 -11.23 19.65
CA TYR A 116 3.92 -11.83 20.22
C TYR A 116 4.14 -12.29 21.66
N ASN A 117 5.28 -12.91 21.96
CA ASN A 117 5.60 -13.32 23.33
C ASN A 117 5.71 -12.12 24.28
N ARG A 118 6.33 -11.02 23.83
CA ARG A 118 6.38 -9.81 24.64
C ARG A 118 5.00 -9.23 24.91
N TYR A 119 4.10 -9.37 23.97
CA TYR A 119 2.71 -8.96 24.17
C TYR A 119 2.02 -9.86 25.20
N LEU A 120 2.20 -11.17 25.11
CA LEU A 120 1.62 -12.11 26.08
C LEU A 120 2.15 -11.87 27.49
N ASP A 121 3.42 -11.48 27.61
CA ASP A 121 4.05 -11.20 28.90
C ASP A 121 3.70 -9.81 29.44
N GLY A 122 2.92 -9.04 28.70
CA GLY A 122 2.50 -7.72 29.14
C GLY A 122 3.54 -6.62 28.96
N PHE A 123 4.63 -6.86 28.24
CA PHE A 123 5.70 -5.88 28.07
C PHE A 123 5.50 -4.95 26.86
N ALA A 124 4.60 -5.25 25.97
CA ALA A 124 4.41 -4.48 24.75
C ALA A 124 3.00 -4.66 24.20
N ASP A 125 2.57 -3.69 23.41
CA ASP A 125 1.36 -3.83 22.61
C ASP A 125 1.63 -4.71 21.39
N PHE A 126 0.58 -5.05 20.67
CA PHE A 126 0.68 -5.85 19.45
C PHE A 126 -0.13 -5.17 18.34
N ASN A 127 0.36 -4.03 17.89
CA ASN A 127 -0.28 -3.26 16.83
C ASN A 127 0.26 -3.71 15.48
N GLN A 128 -0.58 -4.34 14.71
CA GLN A 128 -0.19 -4.92 13.43
C GLN A 128 -0.51 -3.98 12.27
N TYR A 129 0.43 -3.86 11.35
CA TYR A 129 0.30 -3.07 10.16
C TYR A 129 1.01 -3.76 9.01
N VAL A 130 0.46 -3.70 7.81
CA VAL A 130 1.09 -4.32 6.65
C VAL A 130 1.17 -3.35 5.49
N ASN A 131 2.33 -3.31 4.86
CA ASN A 131 2.53 -2.65 3.59
C ASN A 131 2.43 -3.70 2.50
N THR A 132 1.58 -3.48 1.52
CA THR A 132 1.42 -4.39 0.41
C THR A 132 1.81 -3.73 -0.89
N THR A 133 2.50 -4.48 -1.73
CA THR A 133 2.82 -4.10 -3.09
C THR A 133 2.28 -5.17 -4.01
N VAL A 134 1.53 -4.76 -5.02
CA VAL A 134 1.01 -5.68 -6.02
C VAL A 134 1.59 -5.31 -7.38
N ASN A 135 2.36 -6.23 -7.93
CA ASN A 135 2.97 -6.08 -9.26
C ASN A 135 2.14 -6.85 -10.27
N TYR A 136 1.99 -6.31 -11.44
CA TYR A 136 1.22 -6.94 -12.51
C TYR A 136 1.68 -6.44 -13.87
N ARG A 137 1.29 -7.17 -14.92
CA ARG A 137 1.52 -6.79 -16.31
C ARG A 137 0.18 -6.63 -17.02
N TYR A 138 0.16 -5.80 -18.04
CA TYR A 138 -1.00 -5.64 -18.90
C TYR A 138 -0.53 -5.28 -20.31
N TYR A 139 -1.36 -5.59 -21.27
CA TYR A 139 -1.11 -5.27 -22.68
C TYR A 139 -2.20 -4.31 -23.15
N ARG A 140 -1.79 -3.38 -23.97
CA ARG A 140 -2.69 -2.42 -24.60
C ARG A 140 -3.09 -2.89 -25.98
#